data_68eead2e25551977e4847a4aea50e539
#
_entry.id   68eead2e25551977e4847a4aea50e539
#
_cell.length_a   1.000
_cell.length_b   1.000
_cell.length_c   1.000
_cell.angle_alpha   90.00
_cell.angle_beta   90.00
_cell.angle_gamma   90.00
#
_symmetry.space_group_name_H-M   'P 1'
#
loop_
_entity.id
_entity.type
_entity.pdbx_description
1 polymer ?
#
loop_
_entity_poly.entity_id
_entity_poly.type
_entity_poly.pdbx_seq_one_letter_code
_entity_poly.pdbx_strand_id
1 'polypeptide(L)'
;MKLAEQLEQDEKYEEAYAEYKKELPHKQGDVELLTKLAHLALILEKKEEAKAYYGRVLEVDPSNILAHEQLIDLFVNEDKFRYYLLRGNLHALQQQMSHAKSDYKKAIDNAKDQVEALPARYLHAGLCEGQEKYQEAIDEYLRISDYDEKNPIVFLKLAELYEKTEGIIASIEILERGLKENGFKDFEEILAGYYIRNSQPEKALELTKNDLTKARALMDSGKNDEAFEILNRVKENYKGQTLIHSLLAQYYFQKGLKDEAFKEIDEYAKLDPNSPLIYQMRALIYESEGDSFNEHVNWGKYNILKGEKEVALNEYMTAYQFNNSNIELIETIAVQLEGLNDTTKACEFYERLVELEPKNSNALEKLAKFRDSIGDYTMAFEYIERLKEIDPRNQFVSENFDSYKDRAENGGSFMSFFKSIFGKRMG
;
A
#
# COMPACT_ATOMS: atom_id res chain seq x y z
N MET A 1 7.68 -37.90 -28.71
CA MET A 1 8.09 -38.07 -27.29
C MET A 1 8.36 -39.52 -26.90
N LYS A 2 7.40 -40.49 -26.91
CA LYS A 2 7.66 -41.84 -26.41
C LYS A 2 8.85 -42.57 -27.07
N LEU A 3 9.04 -42.44 -28.40
CA LEU A 3 10.18 -43.04 -29.10
C LEU A 3 11.51 -42.37 -28.68
N ALA A 4 11.54 -41.03 -28.53
CA ALA A 4 12.73 -40.31 -28.11
C ALA A 4 13.12 -40.67 -26.67
N GLU A 5 12.14 -40.82 -25.77
CA GLU A 5 12.35 -41.23 -24.37
C GLU A 5 12.91 -42.67 -24.28
N GLN A 6 12.42 -43.58 -25.14
CA GLN A 6 12.93 -44.92 -25.18
C GLN A 6 14.37 -44.99 -25.73
N LEU A 7 14.69 -44.19 -26.75
CA LEU A 7 16.04 -44.06 -27.29
C LEU A 7 17.01 -43.47 -26.27
N GLU A 8 16.56 -42.51 -25.45
CA GLU A 8 17.33 -41.94 -24.36
C GLU A 8 17.61 -42.98 -23.27
N GLN A 9 16.62 -43.81 -22.89
CA GLN A 9 16.79 -44.93 -21.97
C GLN A 9 17.75 -46.02 -22.51
N ASP A 10 17.77 -46.21 -23.81
CA ASP A 10 18.68 -47.16 -24.51
C ASP A 10 20.08 -46.54 -24.72
N GLU A 11 20.37 -45.34 -24.15
CA GLU A 11 21.64 -44.58 -24.31
C GLU A 11 21.98 -44.21 -25.75
N LYS A 12 20.97 -44.23 -26.67
CA LYS A 12 21.11 -43.79 -28.07
C LYS A 12 20.88 -42.29 -28.21
N TYR A 13 21.79 -41.49 -27.63
CA TYR A 13 21.60 -40.08 -27.43
C TYR A 13 21.49 -39.26 -28.74
N GLU A 14 22.25 -39.61 -29.79
CA GLU A 14 22.12 -38.93 -31.09
C GLU A 14 20.76 -39.17 -31.73
N GLU A 15 20.26 -40.44 -31.69
CA GLU A 15 18.95 -40.77 -32.24
C GLU A 15 17.83 -40.10 -31.42
N ALA A 16 17.92 -40.13 -30.10
CA ALA A 16 16.98 -39.45 -29.18
C ALA A 16 16.92 -37.96 -29.47
N TYR A 17 18.09 -37.32 -29.58
CA TYR A 17 18.23 -35.91 -29.90
C TYR A 17 17.57 -35.56 -31.25
N ALA A 18 17.81 -36.34 -32.28
CA ALA A 18 17.19 -36.17 -33.59
C ALA A 18 15.67 -36.27 -33.54
N GLU A 19 15.12 -37.22 -32.76
CA GLU A 19 13.68 -37.40 -32.60
C GLU A 19 13.05 -36.23 -31.80
N TYR A 20 13.65 -35.80 -30.71
CA TYR A 20 13.17 -34.59 -29.99
C TYR A 20 13.22 -33.33 -30.86
N LYS A 21 14.25 -33.18 -31.71
CA LYS A 21 14.39 -32.03 -32.60
C LYS A 21 13.29 -31.98 -33.68
N LYS A 22 12.72 -33.11 -34.09
CA LYS A 22 11.56 -33.18 -35.00
C LYS A 22 10.29 -32.61 -34.36
N GLU A 23 10.13 -32.73 -33.05
CA GLU A 23 8.97 -32.19 -32.33
C GLU A 23 9.03 -30.69 -32.11
N LEU A 24 10.23 -30.10 -32.07
CA LEU A 24 10.49 -28.70 -31.72
C LEU A 24 9.69 -27.68 -32.55
N PRO A 25 9.47 -27.84 -33.90
CA PRO A 25 8.67 -26.89 -34.67
C PRO A 25 7.22 -26.78 -34.19
N HIS A 26 6.68 -27.85 -33.59
CA HIS A 26 5.30 -27.91 -33.09
C HIS A 26 5.18 -27.51 -31.61
N LYS A 27 6.32 -27.43 -30.89
CA LYS A 27 6.37 -27.22 -29.45
C LYS A 27 7.47 -26.21 -29.05
N GLN A 28 7.52 -25.06 -29.72
CA GLN A 28 8.63 -24.10 -29.61
C GLN A 28 8.83 -23.55 -28.19
N GLY A 29 7.78 -23.48 -27.36
CA GLY A 29 7.80 -22.98 -25.98
C GLY A 29 7.66 -24.10 -24.92
N ASP A 30 7.83 -25.37 -25.28
CA ASP A 30 7.76 -26.47 -24.32
C ASP A 30 9.07 -26.56 -23.54
N VAL A 31 9.03 -26.12 -22.27
CA VAL A 31 10.20 -26.06 -21.36
C VAL A 31 10.80 -27.46 -21.15
N GLU A 32 9.98 -28.51 -21.05
CA GLU A 32 10.45 -29.88 -20.86
C GLU A 32 11.22 -30.34 -22.08
N LEU A 33 10.66 -30.16 -23.29
CA LEU A 33 11.32 -30.53 -24.54
C LEU A 33 12.64 -29.75 -24.75
N LEU A 34 12.62 -28.44 -24.48
CA LEU A 34 13.82 -27.60 -24.57
C LEU A 34 14.90 -28.06 -23.60
N THR A 35 14.53 -28.39 -22.36
CA THR A 35 15.46 -28.89 -21.34
C THR A 35 16.06 -30.23 -21.72
N LYS A 36 15.26 -31.18 -22.26
CA LYS A 36 15.75 -32.48 -22.78
C LYS A 36 16.72 -32.29 -23.95
N LEU A 37 16.39 -31.43 -24.90
CA LEU A 37 17.27 -31.10 -26.02
C LEU A 37 18.59 -30.46 -25.55
N ALA A 38 18.55 -29.56 -24.58
CA ALA A 38 19.72 -28.92 -24.00
C ALA A 38 20.62 -29.93 -23.30
N HIS A 39 20.03 -30.85 -22.50
CA HIS A 39 20.77 -31.87 -21.77
C HIS A 39 21.44 -32.87 -22.75
N LEU A 40 20.70 -33.40 -23.77
CA LEU A 40 21.27 -34.25 -24.79
C LEU A 40 22.37 -33.55 -25.61
N ALA A 41 22.20 -32.25 -25.91
CA ALA A 41 23.24 -31.48 -26.58
C ALA A 41 24.53 -31.42 -25.74
N LEU A 42 24.43 -31.32 -24.40
CA LEU A 42 25.61 -31.42 -23.50
C LEU A 42 26.27 -32.77 -23.57
N ILE A 43 25.50 -33.88 -23.51
CA ILE A 43 26.03 -35.23 -23.60
C ILE A 43 26.78 -35.45 -24.95
N LEU A 44 26.24 -34.85 -26.01
CA LEU A 44 26.81 -34.92 -27.36
C LEU A 44 27.90 -33.89 -27.62
N GLU A 45 28.38 -33.19 -26.57
CA GLU A 45 29.41 -32.12 -26.63
C GLU A 45 29.04 -30.94 -27.56
N LYS A 46 27.75 -30.77 -27.91
CA LYS A 46 27.21 -29.68 -28.74
C LYS A 46 26.93 -28.42 -27.86
N LYS A 47 27.97 -27.84 -27.28
CA LYS A 47 27.85 -26.78 -26.28
C LYS A 47 27.05 -25.56 -26.77
N GLU A 48 27.22 -25.12 -27.99
CA GLU A 48 26.50 -23.97 -28.54
C GLU A 48 24.98 -24.23 -28.68
N GLU A 49 24.61 -25.48 -29.10
CA GLU A 49 23.21 -25.84 -29.14
C GLU A 49 22.61 -25.98 -27.73
N ALA A 50 23.37 -26.46 -26.75
CA ALA A 50 22.96 -26.52 -25.36
C ALA A 50 22.70 -25.11 -24.80
N LYS A 51 23.61 -24.16 -25.02
CA LYS A 51 23.44 -22.72 -24.65
C LYS A 51 22.17 -22.14 -25.27
N ALA A 52 21.94 -22.40 -26.55
CA ALA A 52 20.76 -21.92 -27.26
C ALA A 52 19.45 -22.47 -26.66
N TYR A 53 19.39 -23.77 -26.36
CA TYR A 53 18.20 -24.39 -25.78
C TYR A 53 17.94 -23.93 -24.33
N TYR A 54 18.97 -23.92 -23.47
CA TYR A 54 18.79 -23.38 -22.11
C TYR A 54 18.44 -21.89 -22.13
N GLY A 55 19.01 -21.11 -23.07
CA GLY A 55 18.62 -19.72 -23.28
C GLY A 55 17.12 -19.59 -23.58
N ARG A 56 16.60 -20.43 -24.48
CA ARG A 56 15.15 -20.47 -24.78
C ARG A 56 14.31 -20.95 -23.61
N VAL A 57 14.83 -21.85 -22.77
CA VAL A 57 14.14 -22.19 -21.49
C VAL A 57 13.95 -20.93 -20.65
N LEU A 58 15.00 -20.09 -20.50
CA LEU A 58 14.91 -18.86 -19.73
C LEU A 58 14.04 -17.77 -20.40
N GLU A 59 13.88 -17.77 -21.70
CA GLU A 59 12.93 -16.90 -22.40
C GLU A 59 11.47 -17.25 -22.06
N VAL A 60 11.16 -18.55 -21.85
CA VAL A 60 9.82 -19.04 -21.51
C VAL A 60 9.58 -19.05 -20.00
N ASP A 61 10.57 -19.52 -19.25
CA ASP A 61 10.56 -19.60 -17.79
C ASP A 61 11.83 -18.95 -17.21
N PRO A 62 11.80 -17.63 -16.99
CA PRO A 62 12.93 -16.89 -16.42
C PRO A 62 13.33 -17.35 -15.00
N SER A 63 12.49 -18.14 -14.33
CA SER A 63 12.75 -18.65 -12.97
C SER A 63 13.39 -20.03 -12.94
N ASN A 64 13.68 -20.63 -14.09
CA ASN A 64 14.20 -21.99 -14.20
C ASN A 64 15.62 -22.12 -13.64
N ILE A 65 15.74 -22.63 -12.43
CA ILE A 65 17.02 -22.76 -11.70
C ILE A 65 18.01 -23.64 -12.48
N LEU A 66 17.56 -24.79 -13.00
CA LEU A 66 18.42 -25.70 -13.74
C LEU A 66 19.05 -25.03 -14.97
N ALA A 67 18.26 -24.28 -15.74
CA ALA A 67 18.76 -23.58 -16.91
C ALA A 67 19.80 -22.51 -16.54
N HIS A 68 19.60 -21.78 -15.43
CA HIS A 68 20.60 -20.85 -14.90
C HIS A 68 21.91 -21.57 -14.54
N GLU A 69 21.85 -22.65 -13.76
CA GLU A 69 23.02 -23.41 -13.32
C GLU A 69 23.84 -23.92 -14.51
N GLN A 70 23.17 -24.57 -15.48
CA GLN A 70 23.82 -25.11 -16.65
C GLN A 70 24.46 -24.03 -17.55
N LEU A 71 23.79 -22.89 -17.73
CA LEU A 71 24.36 -21.78 -18.48
C LEU A 71 25.53 -21.10 -17.75
N ILE A 72 25.49 -21.00 -16.42
CA ILE A 72 26.60 -20.50 -15.59
C ILE A 72 27.84 -21.34 -15.82
N ASP A 73 27.72 -22.69 -15.78
CA ASP A 73 28.82 -23.62 -16.01
C ASP A 73 29.37 -23.50 -17.42
N LEU A 74 28.51 -23.32 -18.42
CA LEU A 74 28.91 -23.15 -19.82
C LEU A 74 29.63 -21.83 -20.10
N PHE A 75 29.28 -20.74 -19.38
CA PHE A 75 29.89 -19.43 -19.62
C PHE A 75 31.07 -19.08 -18.69
N VAL A 76 31.35 -19.86 -17.64
CA VAL A 76 32.34 -19.52 -16.61
C VAL A 76 33.72 -19.10 -17.15
N ASN A 77 34.21 -19.74 -18.19
CA ASN A 77 35.52 -19.48 -18.81
C ASN A 77 35.42 -18.78 -20.18
N GLU A 78 34.20 -18.58 -20.71
CA GLU A 78 34.02 -18.09 -22.08
C GLU A 78 33.49 -16.65 -22.13
N ASP A 79 32.53 -16.33 -21.28
CA ASP A 79 31.87 -15.03 -21.27
C ASP A 79 31.55 -14.60 -19.84
N LYS A 80 32.43 -13.76 -19.27
CA LYS A 80 32.31 -13.27 -17.90
C LYS A 80 31.07 -12.39 -17.70
N PHE A 81 30.64 -11.63 -18.71
CA PHE A 81 29.43 -10.83 -18.61
C PHE A 81 28.21 -11.74 -18.38
N ARG A 82 28.00 -12.71 -19.28
CA ARG A 82 26.87 -13.65 -19.17
C ARG A 82 26.95 -14.52 -17.93
N TYR A 83 28.16 -14.98 -17.55
CA TYR A 83 28.39 -15.72 -16.33
C TYR A 83 27.89 -14.96 -15.09
N TYR A 84 28.32 -13.72 -14.93
CA TYR A 84 27.91 -12.92 -13.75
C TYR A 84 26.44 -12.50 -13.83
N LEU A 85 25.91 -12.19 -14.99
CA LEU A 85 24.50 -11.84 -15.17
C LEU A 85 23.60 -12.99 -14.75
N LEU A 86 23.84 -14.21 -15.26
CA LEU A 86 23.06 -15.40 -14.94
C LEU A 86 23.20 -15.78 -13.45
N ARG A 87 24.39 -15.68 -12.89
CA ARG A 87 24.63 -15.94 -11.48
C ARG A 87 23.92 -14.91 -10.59
N GLY A 88 23.91 -13.66 -10.98
CA GLY A 88 23.14 -12.62 -10.32
C GLY A 88 21.63 -12.92 -10.33
N ASN A 89 21.10 -13.36 -11.48
CA ASN A 89 19.70 -13.81 -11.59
C ASN A 89 19.41 -14.99 -10.66
N LEU A 90 20.27 -15.98 -10.63
CA LEU A 90 20.13 -17.14 -9.75
C LEU A 90 20.12 -16.73 -8.27
N HIS A 91 21.06 -15.86 -7.85
CA HIS A 91 21.06 -15.32 -6.49
C HIS A 91 19.79 -14.52 -6.17
N ALA A 92 19.26 -13.76 -7.12
CA ALA A 92 18.01 -13.03 -6.94
C ALA A 92 16.82 -13.98 -6.74
N LEU A 93 16.72 -15.05 -7.54
CA LEU A 93 15.72 -16.11 -7.39
C LEU A 93 15.82 -16.80 -6.02
N GLN A 94 17.03 -16.98 -5.50
CA GLN A 94 17.28 -17.54 -4.18
C GLN A 94 17.14 -16.52 -3.04
N GLN A 95 16.66 -15.30 -3.32
CA GLN A 95 16.51 -14.20 -2.36
C GLN A 95 17.83 -13.71 -1.73
N GLN A 96 18.95 -14.03 -2.34
CA GLN A 96 20.29 -13.62 -1.90
C GLN A 96 20.67 -12.25 -2.52
N MET A 97 19.91 -11.20 -2.17
CA MET A 97 19.95 -9.89 -2.84
C MET A 97 21.33 -9.21 -2.84
N SER A 98 22.13 -9.40 -1.75
CA SER A 98 23.48 -8.83 -1.68
C SER A 98 24.45 -9.49 -2.67
N HIS A 99 24.33 -10.80 -2.87
CA HIS A 99 25.13 -11.54 -3.86
C HIS A 99 24.68 -11.19 -5.29
N ALA A 100 23.36 -11.13 -5.53
CA ALA A 100 22.80 -10.72 -6.81
C ALA A 100 23.32 -9.33 -7.21
N LYS A 101 23.25 -8.34 -6.29
CA LYS A 101 23.78 -6.99 -6.52
C LYS A 101 25.25 -6.98 -6.88
N SER A 102 26.08 -7.73 -6.14
CA SER A 102 27.50 -7.85 -6.41
C SER A 102 27.78 -8.45 -7.79
N ASP A 103 27.01 -9.46 -8.19
CA ASP A 103 27.20 -10.12 -9.48
C ASP A 103 26.72 -9.27 -10.65
N TYR A 104 25.59 -8.54 -10.52
CA TYR A 104 25.19 -7.59 -11.55
C TYR A 104 26.25 -6.48 -11.76
N LYS A 105 26.87 -6.00 -10.68
CA LYS A 105 27.98 -5.04 -10.79
C LYS A 105 29.16 -5.64 -11.53
N LYS A 106 29.55 -6.90 -11.22
CA LYS A 106 30.60 -7.59 -11.96
C LYS A 106 30.22 -7.84 -13.43
N ALA A 107 28.95 -8.12 -13.73
CA ALA A 107 28.48 -8.22 -15.11
C ALA A 107 28.70 -6.89 -15.83
N ILE A 108 28.27 -5.77 -15.25
CA ILE A 108 28.49 -4.43 -15.81
C ILE A 108 29.97 -4.17 -16.09
N ASP A 109 30.85 -4.51 -15.14
CA ASP A 109 32.30 -4.29 -15.26
C ASP A 109 32.96 -5.21 -16.32
N ASN A 110 32.33 -6.31 -16.72
CA ASN A 110 32.84 -7.26 -17.72
C ASN A 110 32.11 -7.17 -19.06
N ALA A 111 31.15 -6.26 -19.23
CA ALA A 111 30.50 -6.00 -20.51
C ALA A 111 31.49 -5.37 -21.50
N LYS A 112 31.38 -5.70 -22.77
CA LYS A 112 32.26 -5.17 -23.86
C LYS A 112 32.03 -3.68 -24.10
N ASP A 113 30.78 -3.27 -23.94
CA ASP A 113 30.36 -1.88 -24.10
C ASP A 113 29.13 -1.59 -23.19
N GLN A 114 28.68 -0.34 -23.23
CA GLN A 114 27.57 0.11 -22.40
C GLN A 114 26.21 -0.46 -22.82
N VAL A 115 26.05 -0.82 -24.09
CA VAL A 115 24.82 -1.42 -24.61
C VAL A 115 24.69 -2.87 -24.12
N GLU A 116 25.79 -3.63 -24.18
CA GLU A 116 25.80 -4.99 -23.58
C GLU A 116 25.55 -4.95 -22.07
N ALA A 117 25.98 -3.90 -21.37
CA ALA A 117 25.76 -3.73 -19.93
C ALA A 117 24.30 -3.43 -19.54
N LEU A 118 23.45 -2.96 -20.46
CA LEU A 118 22.08 -2.53 -20.13
C LEU A 118 21.25 -3.53 -19.33
N PRO A 119 21.15 -4.83 -19.70
CA PRO A 119 20.37 -5.78 -18.91
C PRO A 119 20.82 -5.87 -17.46
N ALA A 120 22.14 -5.90 -17.22
CA ALA A 120 22.68 -5.95 -15.86
C ALA A 120 22.45 -4.64 -15.09
N ARG A 121 22.50 -3.47 -15.76
CA ARG A 121 22.19 -2.18 -15.16
C ARG A 121 20.72 -2.08 -14.73
N TYR A 122 19.78 -2.51 -15.59
CA TYR A 122 18.36 -2.54 -15.23
C TYR A 122 18.11 -3.38 -13.98
N LEU A 123 18.68 -4.57 -13.91
CA LEU A 123 18.55 -5.47 -12.77
C LEU A 123 19.20 -4.90 -11.49
N HIS A 124 20.39 -4.29 -11.64
CA HIS A 124 21.09 -3.63 -10.55
C HIS A 124 20.30 -2.44 -10.01
N ALA A 125 19.79 -1.57 -10.90
CA ALA A 125 18.95 -0.42 -10.55
C ALA A 125 17.69 -0.86 -9.81
N GLY A 126 16.98 -1.87 -10.33
CA GLY A 126 15.77 -2.41 -9.70
C GLY A 126 16.03 -2.99 -8.28
N LEU A 127 17.18 -3.68 -8.09
CA LEU A 127 17.57 -4.13 -6.75
C LEU A 127 17.90 -2.97 -5.81
N CYS A 128 18.56 -1.93 -6.30
CA CYS A 128 18.86 -0.75 -5.50
C CYS A 128 17.57 -0.02 -5.10
N GLU A 129 16.62 0.11 -6.02
CA GLU A 129 15.28 0.67 -5.76
C GLU A 129 14.54 -0.13 -4.68
N GLY A 130 14.50 -1.46 -4.81
CA GLY A 130 13.85 -2.35 -3.81
C GLY A 130 14.53 -2.36 -2.43
N GLN A 131 15.79 -1.94 -2.33
CA GLN A 131 16.54 -1.75 -1.08
C GLN A 131 16.53 -0.30 -0.58
N GLU A 132 15.71 0.57 -1.17
CA GLU A 132 15.61 2.01 -0.87
C GLU A 132 16.94 2.77 -1.03
N LYS A 133 17.87 2.22 -1.81
CA LYS A 133 19.14 2.87 -2.18
C LYS A 133 18.93 3.74 -3.40
N TYR A 134 18.08 4.75 -3.23
CA TYR A 134 17.54 5.55 -4.33
C TYR A 134 18.65 6.24 -5.14
N GLN A 135 19.70 6.76 -4.50
CA GLN A 135 20.79 7.43 -5.23
C GLN A 135 21.54 6.45 -6.15
N GLU A 136 21.84 5.23 -5.69
CA GLU A 136 22.50 4.23 -6.52
C GLU A 136 21.59 3.80 -7.71
N ALA A 137 20.27 3.74 -7.48
CA ALA A 137 19.31 3.46 -8.55
C ALA A 137 19.25 4.60 -9.57
N ILE A 138 19.21 5.86 -9.12
CA ILE A 138 19.25 7.05 -9.99
C ILE A 138 20.52 7.03 -10.86
N ASP A 139 21.69 6.79 -10.27
CA ASP A 139 22.95 6.75 -11.00
C ASP A 139 22.95 5.70 -12.12
N GLU A 140 22.37 4.52 -11.88
CA GLU A 140 22.24 3.50 -12.92
C GLU A 140 21.20 3.87 -13.97
N TYR A 141 20.02 4.39 -13.59
CA TYR A 141 19.01 4.82 -14.56
C TYR A 141 19.48 6.00 -15.43
N LEU A 142 20.27 6.92 -14.90
CA LEU A 142 20.90 7.98 -15.70
C LEU A 142 21.82 7.38 -16.75
N ARG A 143 22.68 6.42 -16.37
CA ARG A 143 23.55 5.73 -17.33
C ARG A 143 22.75 4.93 -18.36
N ILE A 144 21.62 4.32 -17.96
CA ILE A 144 20.73 3.64 -18.89
C ILE A 144 20.14 4.65 -19.89
N SER A 145 19.70 5.83 -19.42
CA SER A 145 19.09 6.85 -20.28
C SER A 145 20.01 7.37 -21.38
N ASP A 146 21.33 7.28 -21.18
CA ASP A 146 22.33 7.70 -22.18
C ASP A 146 22.47 6.71 -23.37
N TYR A 147 22.06 5.45 -23.18
CA TYR A 147 22.21 4.38 -24.17
C TYR A 147 20.90 3.74 -24.62
N ASP A 148 19.83 3.90 -23.84
CA ASP A 148 18.47 3.47 -24.16
C ASP A 148 17.52 4.68 -24.20
N GLU A 149 17.91 5.69 -25.00
CA GLU A 149 17.24 7.00 -25.10
C GLU A 149 15.76 6.91 -25.48
N LYS A 150 15.35 5.83 -26.17
CA LYS A 150 13.97 5.63 -26.65
C LYS A 150 13.06 4.94 -25.65
N ASN A 151 13.54 4.63 -24.46
CA ASN A 151 12.76 3.95 -23.45
C ASN A 151 12.15 4.94 -22.45
N PRO A 152 10.84 5.28 -22.57
CA PRO A 152 10.22 6.25 -21.68
C PRO A 152 10.16 5.76 -20.23
N ILE A 153 10.21 4.44 -20.00
CA ILE A 153 10.13 3.86 -18.64
C ILE A 153 11.29 4.33 -17.76
N VAL A 154 12.49 4.52 -18.35
CA VAL A 154 13.66 4.99 -17.61
C VAL A 154 13.44 6.40 -17.05
N PHE A 155 12.87 7.29 -17.86
CA PHE A 155 12.57 8.66 -17.45
C PHE A 155 11.46 8.71 -16.39
N LEU A 156 10.45 7.82 -16.49
CA LEU A 156 9.42 7.70 -15.46
C LEU A 156 10.00 7.20 -14.13
N LYS A 157 10.89 6.20 -14.19
CA LYS A 157 11.60 5.70 -13.00
C LYS A 157 12.48 6.77 -12.36
N LEU A 158 13.22 7.53 -13.17
CA LEU A 158 14.00 8.67 -12.67
C LEU A 158 13.10 9.71 -12.01
N ALA A 159 11.96 10.05 -12.62
CA ALA A 159 11.03 11.02 -12.04
C ALA A 159 10.47 10.54 -10.68
N GLU A 160 10.07 9.27 -10.57
CA GLU A 160 9.62 8.68 -9.30
C GLU A 160 10.71 8.72 -8.22
N LEU A 161 11.96 8.41 -8.58
CA LEU A 161 13.08 8.40 -7.65
C LEU A 161 13.48 9.82 -7.23
N TYR A 162 13.54 10.76 -8.17
CA TYR A 162 13.81 12.16 -7.87
C TYR A 162 12.74 12.77 -6.97
N GLU A 163 11.47 12.41 -7.15
CA GLU A 163 10.42 12.88 -6.25
C GLU A 163 10.67 12.47 -4.80
N LYS A 164 11.17 11.24 -4.60
CA LYS A 164 11.49 10.71 -3.25
C LYS A 164 12.75 11.31 -2.64
N THR A 165 13.71 11.75 -3.45
CA THR A 165 15.04 12.16 -2.97
C THR A 165 15.25 13.67 -3.01
N GLU A 166 14.83 14.33 -4.08
CA GLU A 166 15.10 15.74 -4.37
C GLU A 166 13.82 16.58 -4.50
N GLY A 167 12.67 15.90 -4.59
CA GLY A 167 11.36 16.52 -4.66
C GLY A 167 10.84 16.72 -6.09
N ILE A 168 9.64 17.29 -6.16
CA ILE A 168 8.82 17.35 -7.36
C ILE A 168 9.46 18.15 -8.51
N ILE A 169 10.31 19.14 -8.21
CA ILE A 169 10.96 19.99 -9.24
C ILE A 169 11.92 19.16 -10.08
N ALA A 170 12.77 18.35 -9.45
CA ALA A 170 13.70 17.47 -10.15
C ALA A 170 12.96 16.44 -11.02
N SER A 171 11.81 15.94 -10.55
CA SER A 171 10.94 15.06 -11.36
C SER A 171 10.40 15.75 -12.60
N ILE A 172 9.98 17.00 -12.48
CA ILE A 172 9.53 17.81 -13.62
C ILE A 172 10.65 17.96 -14.64
N GLU A 173 11.85 18.33 -14.22
CA GLU A 173 13.01 18.55 -15.09
C GLU A 173 13.36 17.31 -15.90
N ILE A 174 13.36 16.13 -15.31
CA ILE A 174 13.67 14.87 -16.01
C ILE A 174 12.56 14.50 -17.01
N LEU A 175 11.29 14.74 -16.68
CA LEU A 175 10.17 14.51 -17.60
C LEU A 175 10.14 15.52 -18.75
N GLU A 176 10.45 16.81 -18.49
CA GLU A 176 10.62 17.84 -19.52
C GLU A 176 11.73 17.45 -20.49
N ARG A 177 12.84 16.92 -19.98
CA ARG A 177 13.93 16.40 -20.81
C ARG A 177 13.44 15.27 -21.71
N GLY A 178 12.72 14.29 -21.16
CA GLY A 178 12.15 13.19 -21.93
C GLY A 178 11.17 13.66 -23.03
N LEU A 179 10.34 14.63 -22.72
CA LEU A 179 9.42 15.22 -23.69
C LEU A 179 10.14 15.98 -24.80
N LYS A 180 11.07 16.87 -24.44
CA LYS A 180 11.73 17.80 -25.36
C LYS A 180 12.80 17.14 -26.21
N GLU A 181 13.67 16.33 -25.60
CA GLU A 181 14.84 15.75 -26.27
C GLU A 181 14.50 14.40 -26.93
N ASN A 182 13.65 13.60 -26.32
CA ASN A 182 13.32 12.24 -26.79
C ASN A 182 11.94 12.15 -27.46
N GLY A 183 11.11 13.19 -27.37
CA GLY A 183 9.83 13.28 -28.06
C GLY A 183 8.73 12.41 -27.45
N PHE A 184 8.78 12.08 -26.15
CA PHE A 184 7.79 11.26 -25.46
C PHE A 184 6.50 12.04 -25.20
N LYS A 185 5.64 12.13 -26.20
CA LYS A 185 4.37 12.88 -26.13
C LYS A 185 3.44 12.44 -24.99
N ASP A 186 3.49 11.19 -24.58
CA ASP A 186 2.71 10.68 -23.46
C ASP A 186 3.09 11.36 -22.13
N PHE A 187 4.26 12.01 -22.06
CA PHE A 187 4.67 12.79 -20.90
C PHE A 187 3.93 14.13 -20.77
N GLU A 188 3.25 14.61 -21.81
CA GLU A 188 2.43 15.83 -21.73
C GLU A 188 1.42 15.73 -20.58
N GLU A 189 0.69 14.63 -20.50
CA GLU A 189 -0.33 14.45 -19.48
C GLU A 189 0.27 14.18 -18.08
N ILE A 190 1.37 13.42 -18.02
CA ILE A 190 2.08 13.14 -16.76
C ILE A 190 2.64 14.45 -16.20
N LEU A 191 3.31 15.26 -17.04
CA LEU A 191 3.82 16.57 -16.67
C LEU A 191 2.71 17.52 -16.21
N ALA A 192 1.57 17.52 -16.87
CA ALA A 192 0.41 18.31 -16.44
C ALA A 192 0.03 17.98 -14.99
N GLY A 193 0.00 16.67 -14.62
CA GLY A 193 -0.21 16.24 -13.25
C GLY A 193 0.85 16.75 -12.27
N TYR A 194 2.12 16.68 -12.66
CA TYR A 194 3.24 17.19 -11.84
C TYR A 194 3.19 18.71 -11.68
N TYR A 195 2.86 19.46 -12.76
CA TYR A 195 2.70 20.91 -12.66
C TYR A 195 1.56 21.34 -11.77
N ILE A 196 0.42 20.64 -11.80
CA ILE A 196 -0.69 20.88 -10.86
C ILE A 196 -0.21 20.71 -9.42
N ARG A 197 0.49 19.60 -9.12
CA ARG A 197 1.03 19.31 -7.78
C ARG A 197 2.11 20.31 -7.35
N ASN A 198 2.82 20.91 -8.29
CA ASN A 198 3.82 21.96 -8.05
C ASN A 198 3.22 23.38 -8.12
N SER A 199 1.89 23.53 -8.01
CA SER A 199 1.20 24.81 -8.05
C SER A 199 1.50 25.68 -9.29
N GLN A 200 1.65 25.02 -10.47
CA GLN A 200 1.87 25.64 -11.77
C GLN A 200 0.75 25.25 -12.76
N PRO A 201 -0.52 25.56 -12.45
CA PRO A 201 -1.64 25.08 -13.25
C PRO A 201 -1.68 25.63 -14.67
N GLU A 202 -1.11 26.81 -14.93
CA GLU A 202 -1.05 27.39 -16.28
C GLU A 202 -0.22 26.51 -17.21
N LYS A 203 0.93 25.99 -16.77
CA LYS A 203 1.73 25.05 -17.55
C LYS A 203 1.00 23.72 -17.80
N ALA A 204 0.23 23.27 -16.80
CA ALA A 204 -0.59 22.08 -16.99
C ALA A 204 -1.65 22.27 -18.07
N LEU A 205 -2.28 23.48 -18.14
CA LEU A 205 -3.28 23.82 -19.16
C LEU A 205 -2.71 23.84 -20.58
N GLU A 206 -1.43 24.16 -20.74
CA GLU A 206 -0.76 24.15 -22.05
C GLU A 206 -0.53 22.73 -22.59
N LEU A 207 -0.39 21.75 -21.70
CA LEU A 207 -0.02 20.38 -22.05
C LEU A 207 -1.22 19.43 -22.11
N THR A 208 -2.15 19.55 -21.15
CA THR A 208 -3.21 18.53 -20.95
C THR A 208 -4.28 18.58 -22.04
N LYS A 209 -4.65 17.40 -22.50
CA LYS A 209 -5.84 17.15 -23.35
C LYS A 209 -6.96 16.45 -22.59
N ASN A 210 -6.69 16.00 -21.36
CA ASN A 210 -7.66 15.33 -20.52
C ASN A 210 -8.59 16.34 -19.86
N ASP A 211 -9.89 16.17 -20.03
CA ASP A 211 -10.90 17.09 -19.50
C ASP A 211 -10.88 17.22 -17.97
N LEU A 212 -10.60 16.13 -17.23
CA LEU A 212 -10.52 16.20 -15.76
C LEU A 212 -9.25 16.90 -15.27
N THR A 213 -8.11 16.61 -15.89
CA THR A 213 -6.85 17.31 -15.58
C THR A 213 -6.99 18.80 -15.90
N LYS A 214 -7.63 19.12 -17.03
CA LYS A 214 -7.92 20.50 -17.43
C LYS A 214 -8.84 21.21 -16.44
N ALA A 215 -9.93 20.55 -16.03
CA ALA A 215 -10.86 21.12 -15.07
C ALA A 215 -10.15 21.37 -13.73
N ARG A 216 -9.31 20.44 -13.25
CA ARG A 216 -8.52 20.62 -12.04
C ARG A 216 -7.55 21.82 -12.16
N ALA A 217 -6.78 21.89 -13.24
CA ALA A 217 -5.87 23.00 -13.47
C ALA A 217 -6.59 24.36 -13.54
N LEU A 218 -7.79 24.41 -14.16
CA LEU A 218 -8.63 25.60 -14.17
C LEU A 218 -9.09 26.01 -12.78
N MET A 219 -9.48 25.05 -11.92
CA MET A 219 -9.86 25.34 -10.54
C MET A 219 -8.67 25.87 -9.74
N ASP A 220 -7.51 25.26 -9.87
CA ASP A 220 -6.29 25.68 -9.20
C ASP A 220 -5.80 27.06 -9.67
N SER A 221 -6.16 27.46 -10.92
CA SER A 221 -5.95 28.81 -11.48
C SER A 221 -7.04 29.83 -11.08
N GLY A 222 -8.06 29.42 -10.32
CA GLY A 222 -9.20 30.25 -9.95
C GLY A 222 -10.27 30.43 -11.03
N LYS A 223 -10.16 29.73 -12.18
CA LYS A 223 -11.13 29.76 -13.29
C LYS A 223 -12.26 28.75 -13.08
N ASN A 224 -12.92 28.85 -11.94
CA ASN A 224 -13.85 27.84 -11.46
C ASN A 224 -15.07 27.63 -12.37
N ASP A 225 -15.59 28.68 -13.00
CA ASP A 225 -16.76 28.58 -13.87
C ASP A 225 -16.42 27.85 -15.20
N GLU A 226 -15.23 28.10 -15.76
CA GLU A 226 -14.75 27.35 -16.93
C GLU A 226 -14.53 25.85 -16.60
N ALA A 227 -13.99 25.57 -15.42
CA ALA A 227 -13.85 24.21 -14.93
C ALA A 227 -15.21 23.50 -14.80
N PHE A 228 -16.20 24.19 -14.23
CA PHE A 228 -17.55 23.65 -14.04
C PHE A 228 -18.25 23.32 -15.35
N GLU A 229 -18.11 24.16 -16.39
CA GLU A 229 -18.63 23.87 -17.72
C GLU A 229 -18.07 22.56 -18.29
N ILE A 230 -16.75 22.33 -18.11
CA ILE A 230 -16.10 21.09 -18.51
C ILE A 230 -16.65 19.92 -17.70
N LEU A 231 -16.66 20.04 -16.36
CA LEU A 231 -17.10 18.97 -15.46
C LEU A 231 -18.54 18.56 -15.75
N ASN A 232 -19.46 19.50 -15.96
CA ASN A 232 -20.85 19.20 -16.31
C ASN A 232 -20.99 18.49 -17.67
N ARG A 233 -20.17 18.87 -18.64
CA ARG A 233 -20.19 18.24 -19.97
C ARG A 233 -19.74 16.78 -19.91
N VAL A 234 -18.76 16.47 -19.06
CA VAL A 234 -18.13 15.15 -19.00
C VAL A 234 -18.59 14.27 -17.84
N LYS A 235 -19.45 14.78 -16.95
CA LYS A 235 -19.89 14.12 -15.72
C LYS A 235 -20.33 12.68 -15.96
N GLU A 236 -21.17 12.45 -16.97
CA GLU A 236 -21.68 11.10 -17.26
C GLU A 236 -20.59 10.12 -17.72
N ASN A 237 -19.55 10.62 -18.40
CA ASN A 237 -18.45 9.78 -18.87
C ASN A 237 -17.49 9.38 -17.73
N TYR A 238 -17.41 10.20 -16.68
CA TYR A 238 -16.46 10.04 -15.56
C TYR A 238 -17.15 9.78 -14.21
N LYS A 239 -18.45 9.53 -14.17
CA LYS A 239 -19.21 9.29 -12.92
C LYS A 239 -18.69 8.17 -12.04
N GLY A 240 -17.89 7.24 -12.59
CA GLY A 240 -17.22 6.20 -11.84
C GLY A 240 -15.84 6.58 -11.28
N GLN A 241 -15.42 7.85 -11.43
CA GLN A 241 -14.14 8.34 -10.94
C GLN A 241 -14.34 9.31 -9.78
N THR A 242 -13.67 9.09 -8.68
CA THR A 242 -13.75 9.95 -7.49
C THR A 242 -13.35 11.40 -7.75
N LEU A 243 -12.42 11.63 -8.68
CA LEU A 243 -11.92 12.96 -9.02
C LEU A 243 -13.02 13.92 -9.49
N ILE A 244 -13.99 13.46 -10.30
CA ILE A 244 -15.04 14.36 -10.76
C ILE A 244 -15.91 14.86 -9.62
N HIS A 245 -16.26 13.96 -8.68
CA HIS A 245 -17.08 14.30 -7.53
C HIS A 245 -16.35 15.23 -6.56
N SER A 246 -15.02 15.03 -6.36
CA SER A 246 -14.22 15.94 -5.53
C SER A 246 -14.12 17.34 -6.13
N LEU A 247 -13.92 17.45 -7.45
CA LEU A 247 -13.87 18.76 -8.13
C LEU A 247 -15.22 19.48 -8.11
N LEU A 248 -16.32 18.75 -8.35
CA LEU A 248 -17.67 19.31 -8.26
C LEU A 248 -18.02 19.74 -6.83
N ALA A 249 -17.67 18.92 -5.82
CA ALA A 249 -17.86 19.30 -4.42
C ALA A 249 -17.10 20.58 -4.07
N GLN A 250 -15.84 20.70 -4.51
CA GLN A 250 -15.02 21.89 -4.31
C GLN A 250 -15.65 23.12 -5.01
N TYR A 251 -16.12 22.97 -6.24
CA TYR A 251 -16.80 24.05 -6.95
C TYR A 251 -18.06 24.52 -6.23
N TYR A 252 -18.95 23.59 -5.87
CA TYR A 252 -20.17 23.92 -5.16
C TYR A 252 -19.91 24.57 -3.80
N PHE A 253 -18.90 24.10 -3.07
CA PHE A 253 -18.47 24.72 -1.82
C PHE A 253 -18.02 26.17 -2.02
N GLN A 254 -17.18 26.45 -3.01
CA GLN A 254 -16.71 27.82 -3.33
C GLN A 254 -17.85 28.75 -3.75
N LYS A 255 -18.93 28.21 -4.36
CA LYS A 255 -20.13 28.98 -4.70
C LYS A 255 -21.13 29.12 -3.53
N GLY A 256 -20.83 28.55 -2.36
CA GLY A 256 -21.73 28.54 -1.21
C GLY A 256 -22.92 27.59 -1.33
N LEU A 257 -22.90 26.70 -2.33
CA LEU A 257 -23.94 25.70 -2.59
C LEU A 257 -23.63 24.40 -1.84
N LYS A 258 -23.81 24.46 -0.51
CA LYS A 258 -23.33 23.39 0.40
C LYS A 258 -24.08 22.09 0.25
N ASP A 259 -25.40 22.13 0.04
CA ASP A 259 -26.21 20.92 -0.17
C ASP A 259 -25.76 20.14 -1.40
N GLU A 260 -25.40 20.85 -2.48
CA GLU A 260 -24.86 20.29 -3.70
C GLU A 260 -23.44 19.72 -3.45
N ALA A 261 -22.63 20.43 -2.67
CA ALA A 261 -21.31 19.94 -2.26
C ALA A 261 -21.42 18.63 -1.47
N PHE A 262 -22.31 18.54 -0.48
CA PHE A 262 -22.54 17.30 0.27
C PHE A 262 -23.02 16.14 -0.60
N LYS A 263 -23.91 16.40 -1.58
CA LYS A 263 -24.34 15.36 -2.53
C LYS A 263 -23.17 14.79 -3.33
N GLU A 264 -22.27 15.63 -3.82
CA GLU A 264 -21.10 15.15 -4.54
C GLU A 264 -20.11 14.42 -3.62
N ILE A 265 -19.95 14.83 -2.36
CA ILE A 265 -19.18 14.10 -1.35
C ILE A 265 -19.80 12.73 -1.07
N ASP A 266 -21.12 12.62 -1.04
CA ASP A 266 -21.83 11.35 -0.84
C ASP A 266 -21.65 10.41 -2.05
N GLU A 267 -21.66 10.95 -3.28
CA GLU A 267 -21.32 10.16 -4.48
C GLU A 267 -19.84 9.72 -4.47
N TYR A 268 -18.93 10.60 -4.06
CA TYR A 268 -17.53 10.22 -3.83
C TYR A 268 -17.41 9.06 -2.82
N ALA A 269 -18.12 9.15 -1.68
CA ALA A 269 -18.09 8.15 -0.64
C ALA A 269 -18.62 6.77 -1.06
N LYS A 270 -19.53 6.71 -2.03
CA LYS A 270 -20.00 5.43 -2.62
C LYS A 270 -18.89 4.74 -3.44
N LEU A 271 -18.00 5.52 -4.05
CA LEU A 271 -16.91 4.99 -4.87
C LEU A 271 -15.68 4.60 -4.04
N ASP A 272 -15.37 5.39 -3.02
CA ASP A 272 -14.23 5.16 -2.11
C ASP A 272 -14.61 5.48 -0.66
N PRO A 273 -15.31 4.55 0.05
CA PRO A 273 -15.80 4.79 1.41
C PRO A 273 -14.72 5.07 2.46
N ASN A 274 -13.49 4.63 2.21
CA ASN A 274 -12.38 4.73 3.15
C ASN A 274 -11.44 5.91 2.86
N SER A 275 -11.80 6.79 1.94
CA SER A 275 -10.97 7.96 1.63
C SER A 275 -11.02 9.01 2.75
N PRO A 276 -9.87 9.42 3.29
CA PRO A 276 -9.83 10.53 4.25
C PRO A 276 -10.39 11.85 3.66
N LEU A 277 -10.29 12.02 2.35
CA LEU A 277 -10.73 13.25 1.66
C LEU A 277 -12.23 13.55 1.88
N ILE A 278 -13.06 12.52 2.06
CA ILE A 278 -14.49 12.69 2.38
C ILE A 278 -14.66 13.54 3.64
N TYR A 279 -13.95 13.18 4.70
CA TYR A 279 -14.07 13.83 5.99
C TYR A 279 -13.37 15.20 6.00
N GLN A 280 -12.28 15.35 5.25
CA GLN A 280 -11.65 16.64 5.04
C GLN A 280 -12.60 17.63 4.37
N MET A 281 -13.23 17.24 3.27
CA MET A 281 -14.18 18.11 2.56
C MET A 281 -15.39 18.47 3.44
N ARG A 282 -15.92 17.51 4.20
CA ARG A 282 -17.02 17.78 5.15
C ARG A 282 -16.61 18.72 6.26
N ALA A 283 -15.42 18.54 6.85
CA ALA A 283 -14.89 19.40 7.90
C ALA A 283 -14.79 20.86 7.43
N LEU A 284 -14.22 21.10 6.24
CA LEU A 284 -14.11 22.44 5.66
C LEU A 284 -15.48 23.12 5.43
N ILE A 285 -16.50 22.36 5.03
CA ILE A 285 -17.86 22.89 4.88
C ILE A 285 -18.41 23.30 6.24
N TYR A 286 -18.30 22.45 7.29
CA TYR A 286 -18.78 22.75 8.63
C TYR A 286 -18.02 23.91 9.27
N GLU A 287 -16.69 24.01 9.05
CA GLU A 287 -15.87 25.16 9.46
C GLU A 287 -16.45 26.44 8.90
N SER A 288 -16.77 26.48 7.59
CA SER A 288 -17.35 27.66 6.94
C SER A 288 -18.76 28.04 7.47
N GLU A 289 -19.45 27.10 8.11
CA GLU A 289 -20.75 27.30 8.76
C GLU A 289 -20.63 27.75 10.23
N GLY A 290 -19.45 27.63 10.81
CA GLY A 290 -19.24 27.80 12.23
C GLY A 290 -19.81 26.65 13.07
N ASP A 291 -20.07 25.48 12.44
CA ASP A 291 -20.50 24.26 13.14
C ASP A 291 -19.26 23.50 13.66
N SER A 292 -18.68 24.04 14.73
CA SER A 292 -17.46 23.50 15.30
C SER A 292 -17.62 22.07 15.83
N PHE A 293 -18.83 21.66 16.21
CA PHE A 293 -19.05 20.27 16.60
C PHE A 293 -18.79 19.32 15.43
N ASN A 294 -19.49 19.50 14.31
CA ASN A 294 -19.35 18.64 13.13
C ASN A 294 -17.99 18.81 12.44
N GLU A 295 -17.41 20.00 12.46
CA GLU A 295 -16.04 20.26 11.99
C GLU A 295 -15.05 19.33 12.68
N HIS A 296 -14.95 19.37 14.01
CA HIS A 296 -13.99 18.57 14.78
C HIS A 296 -14.31 17.08 14.74
N VAL A 297 -15.57 16.67 14.68
CA VAL A 297 -15.94 15.25 14.45
C VAL A 297 -15.37 14.75 13.12
N ASN A 298 -15.48 15.53 12.06
CA ASN A 298 -14.97 15.14 10.75
C ASN A 298 -13.42 15.15 10.68
N TRP A 299 -12.76 16.14 11.31
CA TRP A 299 -11.31 16.12 11.47
C TRP A 299 -10.82 14.89 12.26
N GLY A 300 -11.54 14.50 13.30
CA GLY A 300 -11.26 13.27 14.04
C GLY A 300 -11.33 12.02 13.13
N LYS A 301 -12.39 11.87 12.35
CA LYS A 301 -12.55 10.77 11.39
C LYS A 301 -11.46 10.78 10.31
N TYR A 302 -11.08 11.95 9.80
CA TYR A 302 -9.98 12.11 8.86
C TYR A 302 -8.65 11.57 9.44
N ASN A 303 -8.32 11.99 10.67
CA ASN A 303 -7.07 11.60 11.33
C ASN A 303 -7.04 10.10 11.68
N ILE A 304 -8.18 9.48 12.02
CA ILE A 304 -8.28 8.02 12.20
C ILE A 304 -7.87 7.29 10.92
N LEU A 305 -8.40 7.69 9.78
CA LEU A 305 -8.07 7.06 8.49
C LEU A 305 -6.62 7.28 8.07
N LYS A 306 -5.97 8.33 8.57
CA LYS A 306 -4.54 8.57 8.40
C LYS A 306 -3.65 7.81 9.40
N GLY A 307 -4.25 7.14 10.39
CA GLY A 307 -3.52 6.44 11.44
C GLY A 307 -3.02 7.35 12.58
N GLU A 308 -3.41 8.61 12.59
CA GLU A 308 -2.98 9.65 13.55
C GLU A 308 -3.91 9.67 14.77
N LYS A 309 -3.90 8.58 15.56
CA LYS A 309 -4.89 8.31 16.62
C LYS A 309 -4.93 9.36 17.72
N GLU A 310 -3.77 9.86 18.16
CA GLU A 310 -3.68 10.89 19.21
C GLU A 310 -4.24 12.23 18.73
N VAL A 311 -3.97 12.59 17.46
CA VAL A 311 -4.53 13.81 16.85
C VAL A 311 -6.05 13.66 16.72
N ALA A 312 -6.52 12.51 16.27
CA ALA A 312 -7.95 12.22 16.17
C ALA A 312 -8.66 12.35 17.53
N LEU A 313 -8.05 11.81 18.59
CA LEU A 313 -8.61 11.91 19.94
C LEU A 313 -8.72 13.38 20.38
N ASN A 314 -7.71 14.21 20.12
CA ASN A 314 -7.74 15.64 20.43
C ASN A 314 -8.89 16.35 19.70
N GLU A 315 -9.12 16.02 18.43
CA GLU A 315 -10.24 16.56 17.67
C GLU A 315 -11.59 16.15 18.29
N TYR A 316 -11.76 14.88 18.61
CA TYR A 316 -12.99 14.39 19.25
C TYR A 316 -13.20 15.02 20.65
N MET A 317 -12.13 15.21 21.43
CA MET A 317 -12.21 15.91 22.72
C MET A 317 -12.61 17.39 22.56
N THR A 318 -12.17 18.03 21.49
CA THR A 318 -12.61 19.38 21.16
C THR A 318 -14.08 19.40 20.76
N ALA A 319 -14.52 18.48 19.90
CA ALA A 319 -15.95 18.33 19.57
C ALA A 319 -16.81 18.11 20.81
N TYR A 320 -16.34 17.30 21.78
CA TYR A 320 -17.03 17.03 23.04
C TYR A 320 -17.27 18.30 23.87
N GLN A 321 -16.43 19.32 23.76
CA GLN A 321 -16.66 20.60 24.45
C GLN A 321 -17.88 21.35 23.90
N PHE A 322 -18.22 21.16 22.63
CA PHE A 322 -19.39 21.77 22.00
C PHE A 322 -20.68 20.96 22.21
N ASN A 323 -20.56 19.63 22.30
CA ASN A 323 -21.71 18.76 22.59
C ASN A 323 -21.30 17.53 23.43
N ASN A 324 -21.38 17.68 24.74
CA ASN A 324 -21.00 16.65 25.72
C ASN A 324 -22.09 15.63 26.04
N SER A 325 -23.18 15.63 25.26
CA SER A 325 -24.28 14.67 25.37
C SER A 325 -24.48 13.85 24.10
N ASN A 326 -23.61 14.01 23.08
CA ASN A 326 -23.68 13.21 21.88
C ASN A 326 -23.16 11.78 22.16
N ILE A 327 -24.05 10.82 22.16
CA ILE A 327 -23.79 9.41 22.48
C ILE A 327 -22.75 8.79 21.57
N GLU A 328 -22.86 8.99 20.24
CA GLU A 328 -21.92 8.46 19.24
C GLU A 328 -20.50 8.99 19.45
N LEU A 329 -20.37 10.27 19.76
CA LEU A 329 -19.06 10.88 20.03
C LEU A 329 -18.43 10.34 21.31
N ILE A 330 -19.23 10.23 22.40
CA ILE A 330 -18.77 9.72 23.69
C ILE A 330 -18.27 8.28 23.55
N GLU A 331 -19.02 7.43 22.85
CA GLU A 331 -18.61 6.05 22.55
C GLU A 331 -17.33 6.02 21.70
N THR A 332 -17.24 6.88 20.67
CA THR A 332 -16.05 7.01 19.83
C THR A 332 -14.82 7.38 20.67
N ILE A 333 -14.93 8.37 21.57
CA ILE A 333 -13.83 8.78 22.45
C ILE A 333 -13.40 7.62 23.36
N ALA A 334 -14.35 6.92 23.98
CA ALA A 334 -14.06 5.79 24.85
C ALA A 334 -13.28 4.69 24.11
N VAL A 335 -13.71 4.34 22.91
CA VAL A 335 -13.03 3.34 22.04
C VAL A 335 -11.64 3.80 21.62
N GLN A 336 -11.44 5.08 21.27
CA GLN A 336 -10.11 5.60 20.93
C GLN A 336 -9.16 5.57 22.12
N LEU A 337 -9.63 5.93 23.31
CA LEU A 337 -8.87 5.86 24.56
C LEU A 337 -8.45 4.43 24.91
N GLU A 338 -9.33 3.44 24.73
CA GLU A 338 -8.97 2.02 24.86
C GLU A 338 -7.86 1.64 23.86
N GLY A 339 -7.99 2.07 22.60
CA GLY A 339 -6.99 1.82 21.55
C GLY A 339 -5.64 2.46 21.81
N LEU A 340 -5.59 3.47 22.69
CA LEU A 340 -4.38 4.13 23.17
C LEU A 340 -3.91 3.62 24.55
N ASN A 341 -4.56 2.57 25.08
CA ASN A 341 -4.33 1.99 26.41
C ASN A 341 -4.60 2.94 27.60
N ASP A 342 -5.32 4.05 27.42
CA ASP A 342 -5.78 4.91 28.50
C ASP A 342 -7.13 4.40 29.05
N THR A 343 -7.08 3.21 29.64
CA THR A 343 -8.28 2.50 30.13
C THR A 343 -9.01 3.28 31.20
N THR A 344 -8.31 4.06 32.01
CA THR A 344 -8.90 4.86 33.09
C THR A 344 -9.83 5.92 32.51
N LYS A 345 -9.34 6.73 31.57
CA LYS A 345 -10.20 7.72 30.92
C LYS A 345 -11.29 7.10 30.06
N ALA A 346 -10.98 5.98 29.39
CA ALA A 346 -12.01 5.25 28.64
C ALA A 346 -13.22 4.91 29.53
N CYS A 347 -12.96 4.49 30.77
CA CYS A 347 -14.03 4.17 31.71
C CYS A 347 -14.85 5.38 32.14
N GLU A 348 -14.22 6.55 32.33
CA GLU A 348 -14.97 7.79 32.62
C GLU A 348 -15.97 8.09 31.49
N PHE A 349 -15.57 7.89 30.24
CA PHE A 349 -16.47 8.06 29.08
C PHE A 349 -17.53 6.98 28.99
N TYR A 350 -17.22 5.71 29.31
CA TYR A 350 -18.24 4.67 29.38
C TYR A 350 -19.23 4.91 30.53
N GLU A 351 -18.79 5.41 31.68
CA GLU A 351 -19.69 5.82 32.77
C GLU A 351 -20.61 6.95 32.29
N ARG A 352 -20.06 7.94 31.60
CA ARG A 352 -20.87 9.02 31.02
C ARG A 352 -21.87 8.50 29.99
N LEU A 353 -21.48 7.50 29.20
CA LEU A 353 -22.35 6.85 28.21
C LEU A 353 -23.52 6.14 28.93
N VAL A 354 -23.28 5.42 30.03
CA VAL A 354 -24.31 4.72 30.82
C VAL A 354 -25.22 5.69 31.57
N GLU A 355 -24.72 6.89 31.93
CA GLU A 355 -25.57 7.96 32.47
C GLU A 355 -26.60 8.45 31.44
N LEU A 356 -26.20 8.62 30.20
CA LEU A 356 -27.05 9.11 29.12
C LEU A 356 -27.92 8.00 28.52
N GLU A 357 -27.36 6.81 28.41
CA GLU A 357 -28.01 5.61 27.88
C GLU A 357 -27.86 4.42 28.83
N PRO A 358 -28.72 4.34 29.87
CA PRO A 358 -28.61 3.31 30.93
C PRO A 358 -28.69 1.87 30.46
N LYS A 359 -29.16 1.64 29.23
CA LYS A 359 -29.30 0.32 28.61
C LYS A 359 -28.20 -0.02 27.61
N ASN A 360 -27.12 0.77 27.55
CA ASN A 360 -26.02 0.49 26.65
C ASN A 360 -25.22 -0.74 27.10
N SER A 361 -25.53 -1.89 26.49
CA SER A 361 -24.95 -3.17 26.86
C SER A 361 -23.44 -3.22 26.70
N ASN A 362 -22.91 -2.58 25.65
CA ASN A 362 -21.45 -2.52 25.39
C ASN A 362 -20.72 -1.77 26.51
N ALA A 363 -21.22 -0.59 26.88
CA ALA A 363 -20.60 0.22 27.92
C ALA A 363 -20.66 -0.49 29.28
N LEU A 364 -21.78 -1.14 29.63
CA LEU A 364 -21.90 -1.92 30.86
C LEU A 364 -20.92 -3.08 30.92
N GLU A 365 -20.73 -3.80 29.82
CA GLU A 365 -19.75 -4.89 29.73
C GLU A 365 -18.33 -4.38 29.92
N LYS A 366 -17.97 -3.27 29.25
CA LYS A 366 -16.66 -2.63 29.36
C LYS A 366 -16.36 -2.17 30.78
N LEU A 367 -17.33 -1.54 31.42
CA LEU A 367 -17.25 -1.10 32.84
C LEU A 367 -17.09 -2.27 33.80
N ALA A 368 -17.86 -3.34 33.62
CA ALA A 368 -17.73 -4.54 34.44
C ALA A 368 -16.31 -5.12 34.37
N LYS A 369 -15.77 -5.28 33.15
CA LYS A 369 -14.41 -5.78 32.92
C LYS A 369 -13.35 -4.89 33.56
N PHE A 370 -13.48 -3.58 33.39
CA PHE A 370 -12.51 -2.63 33.96
C PHE A 370 -12.56 -2.66 35.51
N ARG A 371 -13.73 -2.56 36.12
CA ARG A 371 -13.87 -2.56 37.59
C ARG A 371 -13.33 -3.86 38.18
N ASP A 372 -13.56 -5.00 37.52
CA ASP A 372 -12.98 -6.28 37.92
C ASP A 372 -11.44 -6.27 37.85
N SER A 373 -10.88 -5.70 36.79
CA SER A 373 -9.42 -5.65 36.58
C SER A 373 -8.68 -4.83 37.65
N ILE A 374 -9.35 -3.84 38.24
CA ILE A 374 -8.78 -3.01 39.32
C ILE A 374 -9.16 -3.48 40.72
N GLY A 375 -9.87 -4.63 40.82
CA GLY A 375 -10.28 -5.22 42.10
C GLY A 375 -11.51 -4.58 42.73
N ASP A 376 -12.25 -3.75 42.02
CA ASP A 376 -13.51 -3.17 42.46
C ASP A 376 -14.67 -4.14 42.11
N TYR A 377 -14.65 -5.29 42.78
CA TYR A 377 -15.58 -6.40 42.52
C TYR A 377 -17.03 -6.04 42.74
N THR A 378 -17.32 -5.13 43.67
CA THR A 378 -18.67 -4.68 43.97
C THR A 378 -19.30 -3.94 42.80
N MET A 379 -18.57 -2.95 42.25
CA MET A 379 -19.04 -2.20 41.09
C MET A 379 -19.04 -3.08 39.83
N ALA A 380 -18.06 -3.97 39.70
CA ALA A 380 -18.04 -4.92 38.60
C ALA A 380 -19.28 -5.80 38.55
N PHE A 381 -19.73 -6.31 39.74
CA PHE A 381 -20.94 -7.10 39.86
C PHE A 381 -22.21 -6.26 39.60
N GLU A 382 -22.30 -5.03 40.06
CA GLU A 382 -23.42 -4.13 39.76
C GLU A 382 -23.61 -3.94 38.25
N TYR A 383 -22.51 -3.72 37.48
CA TYR A 383 -22.62 -3.54 36.05
C TYR A 383 -23.03 -4.82 35.30
N ILE A 384 -22.52 -6.00 35.70
CA ILE A 384 -22.92 -7.26 35.04
C ILE A 384 -24.36 -7.65 35.44
N GLU A 385 -24.85 -7.31 36.65
CA GLU A 385 -26.21 -7.50 37.06
C GLU A 385 -27.17 -6.65 36.21
N ARG A 386 -26.86 -5.37 36.03
CA ARG A 386 -27.63 -4.48 35.14
C ARG A 386 -27.62 -5.00 33.70
N LEU A 387 -26.46 -5.49 33.20
CA LEU A 387 -26.38 -6.08 31.87
C LEU A 387 -27.25 -7.33 31.73
N LYS A 388 -27.31 -8.18 32.76
CA LYS A 388 -28.17 -9.36 32.80
C LYS A 388 -29.67 -9.01 32.76
N GLU A 389 -30.06 -7.92 33.41
CA GLU A 389 -31.46 -7.45 33.38
C GLU A 389 -31.84 -6.97 31.95
N ILE A 390 -30.93 -6.36 31.23
CA ILE A 390 -31.15 -5.82 29.89
C ILE A 390 -31.11 -6.91 28.83
N ASP A 391 -30.08 -7.77 28.90
CA ASP A 391 -29.85 -8.88 27.97
C ASP A 391 -29.50 -10.17 28.74
N PRO A 392 -30.49 -10.94 29.20
CA PRO A 392 -30.27 -12.20 29.90
C PRO A 392 -29.53 -13.28 29.08
N ARG A 393 -29.47 -13.12 27.76
CA ARG A 393 -28.80 -14.05 26.84
C ARG A 393 -27.41 -13.56 26.40
N ASN A 394 -26.95 -12.46 26.94
CA ASN A 394 -25.61 -11.94 26.64
C ASN A 394 -24.56 -13.01 27.00
N GLN A 395 -23.67 -13.27 26.05
CA GLN A 395 -22.62 -14.29 26.20
C GLN A 395 -21.70 -13.98 27.38
N PHE A 396 -21.25 -12.75 27.53
CA PHE A 396 -20.37 -12.34 28.63
C PHE A 396 -21.06 -12.56 30.00
N VAL A 397 -22.35 -12.25 30.12
CA VAL A 397 -23.14 -12.52 31.32
C VAL A 397 -23.19 -14.01 31.60
N SER A 398 -23.52 -14.83 30.60
CA SER A 398 -23.67 -16.29 30.79
C SER A 398 -22.37 -16.96 31.23
N GLU A 399 -21.23 -16.46 30.79
CA GLU A 399 -19.91 -17.00 31.10
C GLU A 399 -19.34 -16.51 32.43
N ASN A 400 -19.70 -15.29 32.86
CA ASN A 400 -18.97 -14.59 33.91
C ASN A 400 -19.82 -14.23 35.15
N PHE A 401 -21.16 -14.26 35.09
CA PHE A 401 -22.02 -13.74 36.13
C PHE A 401 -21.75 -14.33 37.53
N ASP A 402 -21.68 -15.65 37.64
CA ASP A 402 -21.46 -16.32 38.92
C ASP A 402 -20.07 -16.04 39.49
N SER A 403 -19.04 -15.93 38.60
CA SER A 403 -17.68 -15.58 39.01
C SER A 403 -17.59 -14.14 39.55
N TYR A 404 -18.29 -13.19 38.93
CA TYR A 404 -18.35 -11.81 39.40
C TYR A 404 -19.09 -11.69 40.72
N LYS A 405 -20.18 -12.45 40.86
CA LYS A 405 -20.95 -12.55 42.12
C LYS A 405 -20.07 -13.06 43.27
N ASP A 406 -19.41 -14.21 43.05
CA ASP A 406 -18.53 -14.81 44.06
C ASP A 406 -17.40 -13.86 44.48
N ARG A 407 -16.81 -13.14 43.56
CA ARG A 407 -15.77 -12.14 43.86
C ARG A 407 -16.31 -10.93 44.61
N ALA A 408 -17.51 -10.46 44.31
CA ALA A 408 -18.14 -9.37 45.01
C ALA A 408 -18.48 -9.77 46.47
N GLU A 409 -19.00 -11.00 46.67
CA GLU A 409 -19.37 -11.52 48.01
C GLU A 409 -18.12 -11.85 48.86
N ASN A 410 -17.07 -12.42 48.27
CA ASN A 410 -15.92 -12.95 48.99
C ASN A 410 -14.69 -12.05 48.95
N GLY A 411 -14.51 -11.22 47.91
CA GLY A 411 -13.40 -10.30 47.73
C GLY A 411 -13.36 -9.19 48.78
N GLY A 412 -14.53 -8.70 49.22
CA GLY A 412 -14.66 -7.74 50.31
C GLY A 412 -14.21 -8.30 51.66
N SER A 413 -14.45 -9.60 51.90
CA SER A 413 -14.01 -10.33 53.09
C SER A 413 -12.50 -10.46 53.20
N PHE A 414 -11.79 -10.67 52.06
CA PHE A 414 -10.33 -10.80 52.05
C PHE A 414 -9.61 -9.47 52.34
N MET A 415 -10.10 -8.35 51.81
CA MET A 415 -9.56 -7.01 52.12
C MET A 415 -9.88 -6.57 53.54
N SER A 416 -11.05 -6.91 54.10
CA SER A 416 -11.34 -6.66 55.50
C SER A 416 -10.48 -7.50 56.44
N PHE A 417 -10.21 -8.76 56.04
CA PHE A 417 -9.32 -9.66 56.76
C PHE A 417 -7.85 -9.17 56.71
N PHE A 418 -7.35 -8.67 55.56
CA PHE A 418 -6.02 -8.07 55.43
C PHE A 418 -5.88 -6.77 56.24
N LYS A 419 -6.88 -5.88 56.23
CA LYS A 419 -6.91 -4.67 57.09
C LYS A 419 -6.95 -5.03 58.57
N SER A 420 -7.64 -6.12 58.98
CA SER A 420 -7.68 -6.58 60.37
C SER A 420 -6.33 -7.16 60.85
N ILE A 421 -5.57 -7.79 59.93
CA ILE A 421 -4.27 -8.40 60.27
C ILE A 421 -3.14 -7.32 60.21
N PHE A 422 -3.14 -6.47 59.21
CA PHE A 422 -2.03 -5.52 58.99
C PHE A 422 -2.30 -4.11 59.52
N GLY A 423 -3.59 -3.72 59.74
CA GLY A 423 -3.96 -2.43 60.32
C GLY A 423 -3.65 -2.33 61.83
N LYS A 424 -3.41 -3.43 62.54
CA LYS A 424 -3.00 -3.45 63.96
C LYS A 424 -1.52 -3.35 64.20
N ARG A 425 -0.67 -3.19 63.16
CA ARG A 425 0.79 -3.11 63.28
C ARG A 425 1.38 -1.72 63.00
N MET A 426 0.55 -0.70 62.78
CA MET A 426 1.00 0.69 62.65
C MET A 426 0.15 1.61 63.56
N GLY A 427 0.12 1.32 64.82
CA GLY A 427 -0.36 2.15 65.91
C GLY A 427 0.60 2.09 67.06
#